data_a5fae87ca98c09b15cf9f256e15e0b70
#
_entry.id   a5fae87ca98c09b15cf9f256e15e0b70
#
_cell.length_a   1.000
_cell.length_b   1.000
_cell.length_c   1.000
_cell.angle_alpha   90.00
_cell.angle_beta   90.00
_cell.angle_gamma   90.00
#
_symmetry.space_group_name_H-M   'P 1'
#
loop_
_entity.id
_entity.type
_entity.pdbx_description
1 polymer ?
#
loop_
_entity_poly.entity_id
_entity_poly.type
_entity_poly.pdbx_seq_one_letter_code
_entity_poly.pdbx_strand_id
1 'polypeptide(L)'
;MSKLNNIVFFASNEGGHFAQLMALKPLFDKYEAVIVTDNERANKDIPALRSVKAIEYAMAFADKRKELTQKKEKKLTHASYLSAYWNLFLQCHEIWKKYRPKVIVSTGSNIAVPLCFIAKLHGSKFVYIETRAKVYNKTISGKIVEHFAEKVIVQWPEMVNVYKGKAEYFGTLV
;
A
#
# COMPACT_ATOMS: atom_id res chain seq x y z
N MET A 1 20.52 25.29 0.08
CA MET A 1 19.15 24.93 -0.35
C MET A 1 18.77 23.63 0.36
N SER A 2 17.87 23.67 1.33
CA SER A 2 17.39 22.47 2.02
C SER A 2 16.75 21.57 0.97
N LYS A 3 17.21 20.30 0.88
CA LYS A 3 16.52 19.28 0.10
C LYS A 3 15.08 19.24 0.63
N LEU A 4 14.13 19.77 -0.13
CA LEU A 4 12.72 19.58 0.12
C LEU A 4 12.51 18.08 0.33
N ASN A 5 11.92 17.73 1.46
CA ASN A 5 11.67 16.34 1.85
C ASN A 5 10.69 15.73 0.83
N ASN A 6 11.21 15.20 -0.27
CA ASN A 6 10.46 14.60 -1.38
C ASN A 6 10.24 13.10 -1.17
N ILE A 7 10.16 12.68 0.09
CA ILE A 7 9.91 11.28 0.42
C ILE A 7 8.50 10.91 -0.01
N VAL A 8 8.44 9.84 -0.77
CA VAL A 8 7.20 9.19 -1.21
C VAL A 8 7.20 7.75 -0.71
N PHE A 9 6.12 7.36 -0.04
CA PHE A 9 5.90 5.96 0.29
C PHE A 9 5.26 5.25 -0.90
N PHE A 10 5.75 4.05 -1.16
CA PHE A 10 5.16 3.10 -2.10
C PHE A 10 4.83 1.83 -1.32
N ALA A 11 3.54 1.52 -1.20
CA ALA A 11 3.07 0.52 -0.26
C ALA A 11 2.22 -0.57 -0.90
N SER A 12 2.53 -1.82 -0.58
CA SER A 12 1.72 -2.98 -0.92
C SER A 12 2.06 -4.19 -0.05
N ASN A 13 1.13 -5.14 0.01
CA ASN A 13 1.44 -6.46 0.53
C ASN A 13 2.09 -7.34 -0.55
N GLU A 14 2.67 -8.47 -0.12
CA GLU A 14 3.26 -9.49 -0.99
C GLU A 14 2.26 -10.01 -2.05
N GLY A 15 2.78 -10.54 -3.16
CA GLY A 15 2.00 -11.14 -4.24
C GLY A 15 1.73 -10.19 -5.40
N GLY A 16 0.56 -10.31 -6.05
CA GLY A 16 0.20 -9.55 -7.24
C GLY A 16 0.19 -8.02 -7.03
N HIS A 17 -0.16 -7.55 -5.84
CA HIS A 17 -0.09 -6.14 -5.49
C HIS A 17 1.36 -5.63 -5.48
N PHE A 18 2.29 -6.43 -4.96
CA PHE A 18 3.71 -6.09 -4.97
C PHE A 18 4.28 -6.08 -6.39
N ALA A 19 3.88 -7.03 -7.25
CA ALA A 19 4.27 -7.04 -8.65
C ALA A 19 3.83 -5.75 -9.38
N GLN A 20 2.59 -5.30 -9.14
CA GLN A 20 2.11 -4.03 -9.68
C GLN A 20 2.86 -2.82 -9.09
N LEU A 21 3.26 -2.89 -7.82
CA LEU A 21 4.10 -1.84 -7.23
C LEU A 21 5.45 -1.74 -7.93
N MET A 22 6.07 -2.87 -8.30
CA MET A 22 7.36 -2.89 -8.98
C MET A 22 7.30 -2.23 -10.38
N ALA A 23 6.14 -2.23 -11.03
CA ALA A 23 5.95 -1.50 -12.29
C ALA A 23 6.07 0.03 -12.13
N LEU A 24 5.97 0.54 -10.90
CA LEU A 24 6.20 1.95 -10.59
C LEU A 24 7.69 2.33 -10.43
N LYS A 25 8.62 1.43 -10.78
CA LYS A 25 10.07 1.68 -10.69
C LYS A 25 10.51 3.05 -11.24
N PRO A 26 9.99 3.58 -12.36
CA PRO A 26 10.37 4.90 -12.84
C PRO A 26 10.11 6.03 -11.81
N LEU A 27 9.12 5.84 -10.93
CA LEU A 27 8.86 6.79 -9.83
C LEU A 27 9.84 6.59 -8.67
N PHE A 28 10.33 5.36 -8.44
CA PHE A 28 11.35 5.10 -7.41
C PHE A 28 12.67 5.80 -7.76
N ASP A 29 12.98 5.90 -9.04
CA ASP A 29 14.18 6.59 -9.53
C ASP A 29 14.02 8.13 -9.47
N LYS A 30 12.79 8.61 -9.58
CA LYS A 30 12.47 10.05 -9.61
C LYS A 30 12.34 10.68 -8.22
N TYR A 31 11.87 9.92 -7.22
CA TYR A 31 11.60 10.42 -5.87
C TYR A 31 12.47 9.72 -4.82
N GLU A 32 12.56 10.29 -3.62
CA GLU A 32 13.12 9.57 -2.47
C GLU A 32 12.10 8.50 -2.02
N ALA A 33 12.10 7.36 -2.72
CA ALA A 33 11.15 6.29 -2.50
C ALA A 33 11.47 5.49 -1.23
N VAL A 34 10.46 5.28 -0.39
CA VAL A 34 10.49 4.31 0.70
C VAL A 34 9.41 3.26 0.41
N ILE A 35 9.81 2.00 0.34
CA ILE A 35 8.89 0.88 0.16
C ILE A 35 8.36 0.45 1.52
N VAL A 36 7.04 0.29 1.65
CA VAL A 36 6.39 -0.24 2.85
C VAL A 36 5.63 -1.51 2.48
N THR A 37 6.02 -2.65 3.05
CA THR A 37 5.50 -3.95 2.61
C THR A 37 5.52 -5.00 3.73
N ASP A 38 4.77 -6.10 3.57
CA ASP A 38 4.89 -7.31 4.35
C ASP A 38 5.69 -8.43 3.63
N ASN A 39 6.27 -8.10 2.47
CA ASN A 39 7.07 -9.04 1.71
C ASN A 39 8.50 -9.11 2.27
N GLU A 40 8.78 -10.12 3.09
CA GLU A 40 10.12 -10.36 3.68
C GLU A 40 11.22 -10.57 2.65
N ARG A 41 10.87 -10.94 1.41
CA ARG A 41 11.82 -11.13 0.32
C ARG A 41 12.16 -9.84 -0.42
N ALA A 42 11.44 -8.74 -0.13
CA ALA A 42 11.75 -7.44 -0.71
C ALA A 42 13.08 -6.94 -0.14
N ASN A 43 14.09 -6.84 -0.99
CA ASN A 43 15.41 -6.34 -0.63
C ASN A 43 16.03 -5.60 -1.83
N LYS A 44 17.20 -4.99 -1.64
CA LYS A 44 17.89 -4.23 -2.69
C LYS A 44 18.54 -5.09 -3.79
N ASP A 45 18.53 -6.41 -3.65
CA ASP A 45 18.98 -7.33 -4.73
C ASP A 45 17.95 -7.36 -5.86
N ILE A 46 16.68 -7.06 -5.56
CA ILE A 46 15.65 -6.87 -6.58
C ILE A 46 15.98 -5.62 -7.40
N PRO A 47 16.19 -5.73 -8.73
CA PRO A 47 16.66 -4.60 -9.56
C PRO A 47 15.78 -3.34 -9.44
N ALA A 48 14.49 -3.50 -9.30
CA ALA A 48 13.55 -2.37 -9.14
C ALA A 48 13.73 -1.62 -7.80
N LEU A 49 14.32 -2.26 -6.79
CA LEU A 49 14.46 -1.70 -5.45
C LEU A 49 15.87 -1.16 -5.14
N ARG A 50 16.79 -1.20 -6.11
CA ARG A 50 18.18 -0.74 -5.90
C ARG A 50 18.27 0.74 -5.59
N SER A 51 17.42 1.56 -6.21
CA SER A 51 17.42 3.01 -6.08
C SER A 51 16.61 3.56 -4.90
N VAL A 52 15.81 2.70 -4.22
CA VAL A 52 14.98 3.18 -3.13
C VAL A 52 15.81 3.58 -1.90
N LYS A 53 15.33 4.59 -1.18
CA LYS A 53 15.96 5.10 0.04
C LYS A 53 15.98 4.04 1.14
N ALA A 54 14.82 3.38 1.36
CA ALA A 54 14.64 2.35 2.38
C ALA A 54 13.54 1.37 2.00
N ILE A 55 13.58 0.19 2.63
CA ILE A 55 12.50 -0.79 2.62
C ILE A 55 12.11 -1.01 4.08
N GLU A 56 10.85 -0.77 4.40
CA GLU A 56 10.28 -0.89 5.74
C GLU A 56 9.22 -2.00 5.74
N TYR A 57 9.20 -2.80 6.80
CA TYR A 57 8.33 -3.96 6.88
C TYR A 57 7.21 -3.73 7.88
N ALA A 58 5.96 -3.90 7.43
CA ALA A 58 4.75 -3.86 8.25
C ALA A 58 4.14 -5.27 8.30
N MET A 59 4.61 -6.09 9.23
CA MET A 59 4.47 -7.54 9.24
C MET A 59 3.23 -8.08 9.98
N ALA A 60 2.41 -7.22 10.60
CA ALA A 60 1.35 -7.65 11.53
C ALA A 60 0.45 -8.78 11.01
N PHE A 61 0.07 -8.78 9.73
CA PHE A 61 -0.73 -9.86 9.15
C PHE A 61 0.09 -11.08 8.76
N ALA A 62 1.33 -10.90 8.31
CA ALA A 62 2.21 -12.01 7.98
C ALA A 62 2.57 -12.79 9.24
N ASP A 63 2.91 -12.10 10.33
CA ASP A 63 3.19 -12.70 11.63
C ASP A 63 1.97 -13.45 12.17
N LYS A 64 0.78 -12.87 12.07
CA LYS A 64 -0.45 -13.53 12.50
C LYS A 64 -0.76 -14.77 11.68
N ARG A 65 -0.50 -14.76 10.38
CA ARG A 65 -0.64 -15.98 9.53
C ARG A 65 0.34 -17.08 9.94
N LYS A 66 1.60 -16.73 10.25
CA LYS A 66 2.60 -17.68 10.76
C LYS A 66 2.15 -18.32 12.07
N GLU A 67 1.65 -17.50 13.02
CA GLU A 67 1.10 -17.99 14.31
C GLU A 67 -0.03 -19.00 14.10
N LEU A 68 -0.99 -18.71 13.22
CA LEU A 68 -2.10 -19.62 12.90
C LEU A 68 -1.62 -20.94 12.30
N THR A 69 -0.63 -20.88 11.40
CA THR A 69 -0.06 -22.08 10.78
C THR A 69 0.60 -22.96 11.84
N GLN A 70 1.32 -22.38 12.79
CA GLN A 70 1.93 -23.10 13.90
C GLN A 70 0.90 -23.76 14.82
N LYS A 71 -0.24 -23.07 15.07
CA LYS A 71 -1.35 -23.59 15.90
C LYS A 71 -2.30 -24.51 15.13
N LYS A 72 -2.05 -24.80 13.84
CA LYS A 72 -2.93 -25.57 12.96
C LYS A 72 -4.36 -25.00 12.86
N GLU A 73 -4.54 -23.73 13.15
CA GLU A 73 -5.82 -23.01 13.01
C GLU A 73 -6.05 -22.59 11.56
N LYS A 74 -7.25 -22.84 11.04
CA LYS A 74 -7.56 -22.61 9.63
C LYS A 74 -8.00 -21.16 9.31
N LYS A 75 -8.47 -20.40 10.29
CA LYS A 75 -9.02 -19.05 10.08
C LYS A 75 -8.73 -18.11 11.25
N LEU A 76 -8.54 -16.84 10.91
CA LEU A 76 -8.52 -15.75 11.91
C LEU A 76 -9.91 -15.58 12.52
N THR A 77 -9.99 -15.48 13.84
CA THR A 77 -11.19 -15.02 14.52
C THR A 77 -11.37 -13.52 14.29
N HIS A 78 -12.60 -12.99 14.45
CA HIS A 78 -12.84 -11.56 14.32
C HIS A 78 -11.95 -10.72 15.27
N ALA A 79 -11.78 -11.16 16.50
CA ALA A 79 -10.91 -10.48 17.48
C ALA A 79 -9.44 -10.47 17.03
N SER A 80 -8.92 -11.59 16.52
CA SER A 80 -7.54 -11.66 16.03
C SER A 80 -7.33 -10.87 14.74
N TYR A 81 -8.37 -10.72 13.92
CA TYR A 81 -8.33 -9.88 12.73
C TYR A 81 -8.25 -8.39 13.09
N LEU A 82 -9.08 -7.93 14.04
CA LEU A 82 -9.04 -6.55 14.56
C LEU A 82 -7.70 -6.24 15.22
N SER A 83 -7.19 -7.16 16.03
CA SER A 83 -5.87 -7.02 16.66
C SER A 83 -4.75 -6.91 15.62
N ALA A 84 -4.78 -7.71 14.54
CA ALA A 84 -3.81 -7.62 13.46
C ALA A 84 -3.90 -6.27 12.72
N TYR A 85 -5.12 -5.76 12.48
CA TYR A 85 -5.30 -4.42 11.88
C TYR A 85 -4.78 -3.31 12.79
N TRP A 86 -5.03 -3.39 14.09
CA TRP A 86 -4.53 -2.40 15.05
C TRP A 86 -2.99 -2.39 15.08
N ASN A 87 -2.37 -3.57 15.16
CA ASN A 87 -0.92 -3.69 15.11
C ASN A 87 -0.33 -3.19 13.78
N LEU A 88 -1.00 -3.48 12.65
CA LEU A 88 -0.60 -2.96 11.36
C LEU A 88 -0.66 -1.43 11.31
N PHE A 89 -1.73 -0.85 11.88
CA PHE A 89 -1.86 0.61 11.99
C PHE A 89 -0.71 1.21 12.81
N LEU A 90 -0.38 0.63 13.95
CA LEU A 90 0.73 1.09 14.79
C LEU A 90 2.08 0.98 14.05
N GLN A 91 2.36 -0.13 13.40
CA GLN A 91 3.58 -0.30 12.61
C GLN A 91 3.67 0.73 11.48
N CYS A 92 2.60 0.92 10.72
CA CYS A 92 2.54 1.93 9.66
C CYS A 92 2.73 3.35 10.20
N HIS A 93 2.18 3.65 11.39
CA HIS A 93 2.31 4.96 12.01
C HIS A 93 3.75 5.23 12.47
N GLU A 94 4.43 4.24 13.07
CA GLU A 94 5.85 4.38 13.44
C GLU A 94 6.72 4.60 12.21
N ILE A 95 6.48 3.86 11.11
CA ILE A 95 7.19 4.06 9.85
C ILE A 95 6.90 5.48 9.32
N TRP A 96 5.63 5.93 9.37
CA TRP A 96 5.27 7.28 8.94
C TRP A 96 5.99 8.35 9.75
N LYS A 97 6.05 8.23 11.08
CA LYS A 97 6.76 9.18 11.98
C LYS A 97 8.24 9.33 11.62
N LYS A 98 8.87 8.22 11.25
CA LYS A 98 10.29 8.18 10.88
C LYS A 98 10.59 9.00 9.60
N TYR A 99 9.71 8.96 8.62
CA TYR A 99 9.97 9.55 7.30
C TYR A 99 9.12 10.76 6.96
N ARG A 100 7.93 10.87 7.53
CA ARG A 100 6.95 11.94 7.29
C ARG A 100 6.74 12.22 5.78
N PRO A 101 6.31 11.22 5.00
CA PRO A 101 6.16 11.35 3.56
C PRO A 101 5.10 12.39 3.22
N LYS A 102 5.29 13.14 2.15
CA LYS A 102 4.26 14.04 1.61
C LYS A 102 3.20 13.30 0.82
N VAL A 103 3.59 12.21 0.17
CA VAL A 103 2.72 11.39 -0.67
C VAL A 103 2.91 9.93 -0.31
N ILE A 104 1.80 9.20 -0.27
CA ILE A 104 1.75 7.75 -0.11
C ILE A 104 1.02 7.19 -1.32
N VAL A 105 1.66 6.29 -2.07
CA VAL A 105 1.09 5.57 -3.20
C VAL A 105 0.92 4.12 -2.80
N SER A 106 -0.27 3.57 -2.95
CA SER A 106 -0.52 2.15 -2.65
C SER A 106 -1.21 1.43 -3.80
N THR A 107 -0.72 0.26 -4.14
CA THR A 107 -1.36 -0.66 -5.09
C THR A 107 -2.36 -1.61 -4.42
N GLY A 108 -2.70 -1.33 -3.16
CA GLY A 108 -3.80 -2.02 -2.47
C GLY A 108 -3.40 -2.99 -1.38
N SER A 109 -4.36 -3.88 -1.07
CA SER A 109 -4.32 -4.85 0.02
C SER A 109 -4.46 -4.23 1.43
N ASN A 110 -4.19 -5.02 2.48
CA ASN A 110 -4.48 -4.64 3.87
C ASN A 110 -3.75 -3.38 4.33
N ILE A 111 -2.53 -3.16 3.85
CA ILE A 111 -1.68 -2.02 4.23
C ILE A 111 -2.24 -0.67 3.73
N ALA A 112 -3.04 -0.69 2.66
CA ALA A 112 -3.58 0.53 2.07
C ALA A 112 -4.50 1.30 3.03
N VAL A 113 -5.33 0.58 3.81
CA VAL A 113 -6.30 1.20 4.71
C VAL A 113 -5.64 1.97 5.85
N PRO A 114 -4.77 1.37 6.69
CA PRO A 114 -4.09 2.11 7.75
C PRO A 114 -3.26 3.28 7.22
N LEU A 115 -2.53 3.11 6.11
CA LEU A 115 -1.74 4.19 5.53
C LEU A 115 -2.61 5.33 4.98
N CYS A 116 -3.80 5.04 4.45
CA CYS A 116 -4.76 6.05 4.02
C CYS A 116 -5.24 6.91 5.20
N PHE A 117 -5.60 6.27 6.33
CA PHE A 117 -6.02 6.99 7.54
C PHE A 117 -4.87 7.81 8.14
N ILE A 118 -3.66 7.25 8.21
CA ILE A 118 -2.47 7.97 8.68
C ILE A 118 -2.18 9.18 7.79
N ALA A 119 -2.26 9.01 6.47
CA ALA A 119 -2.09 10.11 5.54
C ALA A 119 -3.09 11.23 5.80
N LYS A 120 -4.37 10.89 5.97
CA LYS A 120 -5.43 11.86 6.27
C LYS A 120 -5.21 12.59 7.59
N LEU A 121 -4.80 11.88 8.65
CA LEU A 121 -4.54 12.45 9.96
C LEU A 121 -3.38 13.45 9.97
N HIS A 122 -2.37 13.21 9.13
CA HIS A 122 -1.12 13.98 9.14
C HIS A 122 -0.92 14.88 7.91
N GLY A 123 -1.93 15.01 7.05
CA GLY A 123 -1.87 15.89 5.89
C GLY A 123 -1.00 15.38 4.73
N SER A 124 -0.63 14.09 4.73
CA SER A 124 -0.02 13.46 3.55
C SER A 124 -1.09 13.20 2.49
N LYS A 125 -0.73 13.31 1.21
CA LYS A 125 -1.63 12.92 0.11
C LYS A 125 -1.59 11.41 -0.08
N PHE A 126 -2.76 10.77 -0.23
CA PHE A 126 -2.85 9.34 -0.48
C PHE A 126 -3.38 9.08 -1.89
N VAL A 127 -2.61 8.34 -2.68
CA VAL A 127 -2.96 7.89 -4.03
C VAL A 127 -3.17 6.39 -3.98
N TYR A 128 -4.35 5.94 -4.35
CA TYR A 128 -4.71 4.54 -4.41
C TYR A 128 -4.75 4.06 -5.85
N ILE A 129 -4.07 2.96 -6.14
CA ILE A 129 -4.14 2.27 -7.43
C ILE A 129 -4.87 0.96 -7.21
N GLU A 130 -6.07 0.84 -7.80
CA GLU A 130 -6.87 -0.37 -7.70
C GLU A 130 -6.19 -1.52 -8.46
N THR A 131 -6.31 -2.72 -7.94
CA THR A 131 -5.69 -3.89 -8.57
C THR A 131 -6.27 -4.20 -9.93
N ARG A 132 -5.42 -4.59 -10.88
CA ARG A 132 -5.81 -5.09 -12.20
C ARG A 132 -6.74 -6.31 -12.14
N ALA A 133 -6.68 -7.09 -11.06
CA ALA A 133 -7.56 -8.26 -10.86
C ALA A 133 -9.05 -7.88 -10.69
N LYS A 134 -9.38 -6.59 -10.56
CA LYS A 134 -10.75 -6.08 -10.41
C LYS A 134 -11.17 -5.29 -11.65
N VAL A 135 -12.17 -5.82 -12.36
CA VAL A 135 -12.70 -5.21 -13.61
C VAL A 135 -14.08 -4.59 -13.38
N TYR A 136 -14.93 -5.24 -12.57
CA TYR A 136 -16.35 -4.86 -12.42
C TYR A 136 -16.75 -4.55 -10.98
N ASN A 137 -15.84 -4.70 -10.01
CA ASN A 137 -16.14 -4.41 -8.61
C ASN A 137 -14.90 -3.95 -7.85
N LYS A 138 -15.10 -3.14 -6.82
CA LYS A 138 -14.04 -2.64 -5.94
C LYS A 138 -13.52 -3.74 -5.02
N THR A 139 -12.24 -3.66 -4.67
CA THR A 139 -11.71 -4.38 -3.51
C THR A 139 -12.31 -3.83 -2.22
N ILE A 140 -12.19 -4.58 -1.11
CA ILE A 140 -12.61 -4.08 0.22
C ILE A 140 -11.79 -2.83 0.57
N SER A 141 -10.48 -2.86 0.35
CA SER A 141 -9.61 -1.70 0.58
C SER A 141 -10.05 -0.52 -0.28
N GLY A 142 -10.33 -0.73 -1.57
CA GLY A 142 -10.79 0.31 -2.48
C GLY A 142 -12.09 0.98 -2.03
N LYS A 143 -13.06 0.19 -1.52
CA LYS A 143 -14.32 0.73 -0.96
C LYS A 143 -14.11 1.66 0.24
N ILE A 144 -13.09 1.37 1.05
CA ILE A 144 -12.79 2.18 2.23
C ILE A 144 -12.00 3.43 1.84
N VAL A 145 -10.90 3.25 1.08
CA VAL A 145 -9.97 4.35 0.79
C VAL A 145 -10.53 5.38 -0.18
N GLU A 146 -11.51 5.04 -1.03
CA GLU A 146 -12.13 5.99 -1.98
C GLU A 146 -12.76 7.24 -1.31
N HIS A 147 -13.05 7.16 -0.02
CA HIS A 147 -13.62 8.28 0.74
C HIS A 147 -12.58 9.26 1.26
N PHE A 148 -11.31 8.84 1.33
CA PHE A 148 -10.24 9.57 1.97
C PHE A 148 -9.03 9.83 1.06
N ALA A 149 -8.89 9.04 -0.02
CA ALA A 149 -7.81 9.18 -0.96
C ALA A 149 -7.91 10.50 -1.75
N GLU A 150 -6.77 11.13 -1.98
CA GLU A 150 -6.64 12.29 -2.88
C GLU A 150 -6.97 11.90 -4.32
N LYS A 151 -6.50 10.72 -4.74
CA LYS A 151 -6.77 10.14 -6.05
C LYS A 151 -6.96 8.63 -5.96
N VAL A 152 -7.87 8.12 -6.77
CA VAL A 152 -8.02 6.70 -7.07
C VAL A 152 -7.70 6.51 -8.55
N ILE A 153 -6.76 5.63 -8.84
CA ILE A 153 -6.39 5.24 -10.20
C ILE A 153 -6.85 3.82 -10.44
N VAL A 154 -7.51 3.59 -11.55
CA VAL A 154 -7.99 2.27 -11.95
C VAL A 154 -7.28 1.80 -13.20
N GLN A 155 -7.18 0.48 -13.37
CA GLN A 155 -6.44 -0.15 -14.46
C GLN A 155 -7.34 -0.69 -15.59
N TRP A 156 -8.66 -0.46 -15.47
CA TRP A 156 -9.66 -0.79 -16.47
C TRP A 156 -10.61 0.40 -16.63
N PRO A 157 -10.97 0.79 -17.87
CA PRO A 157 -11.85 1.93 -18.10
C PRO A 157 -13.24 1.72 -17.48
N GLU A 158 -13.73 0.47 -17.42
CA GLU A 158 -15.02 0.12 -16.81
C GLU A 158 -15.08 0.47 -15.32
N MET A 159 -13.94 0.44 -14.65
CA MET A 159 -13.85 0.74 -13.23
C MET A 159 -14.09 2.22 -12.91
N VAL A 160 -13.94 3.13 -13.85
CA VAL A 160 -14.28 4.56 -13.66
C VAL A 160 -15.75 4.69 -13.25
N ASN A 161 -16.65 3.97 -13.96
CA ASN A 161 -18.07 3.95 -13.65
C ASN A 161 -18.36 3.28 -12.29
N VAL A 162 -17.64 2.20 -11.97
CA VAL A 162 -17.77 1.50 -10.67
C VAL A 162 -17.42 2.44 -9.51
N TYR A 163 -16.43 3.33 -9.69
CA TYR A 163 -16.06 4.36 -8.72
C TYR A 163 -16.91 5.65 -8.84
N LYS A 164 -17.96 5.64 -9.67
CA LYS A 164 -18.89 6.77 -9.87
C LYS A 164 -18.18 8.08 -10.22
N GLY A 165 -17.18 7.99 -11.09
CA GLY A 165 -16.36 9.14 -11.53
C GLY A 165 -15.32 9.64 -10.53
N LYS A 166 -15.15 8.98 -9.37
CA LYS A 166 -14.10 9.32 -8.40
C LYS A 166 -12.73 8.77 -8.78
N ALA A 167 -12.65 7.89 -9.78
CA ALA A 167 -11.42 7.28 -10.23
C ALA A 167 -11.04 7.76 -11.63
N GLU A 168 -9.75 7.76 -11.91
CA GLU A 168 -9.16 8.10 -13.20
C GLU A 168 -8.49 6.85 -13.81
N TYR A 169 -8.58 6.71 -15.13
CA TYR A 169 -7.93 5.64 -15.88
C TYR A 169 -6.81 6.22 -16.74
N PHE A 170 -5.61 5.67 -16.60
CA PHE A 170 -4.41 6.05 -17.36
C PHE A 170 -3.74 4.86 -18.05
N GLY A 171 -4.41 3.73 -18.15
CA GLY A 171 -3.86 2.47 -18.64
C GLY A 171 -3.57 1.48 -17.52
N THR A 172 -2.93 0.35 -17.88
CA THR A 172 -2.55 -0.72 -16.96
C THR A 172 -1.08 -0.65 -16.61
N LEU A 173 -0.73 -1.05 -15.39
CA LEU A 173 0.67 -1.07 -14.94
C LEU A 173 1.44 -2.27 -15.50
N VAL A 174 0.78 -3.41 -15.72
CA VAL A 174 1.36 -4.68 -16.19
C VAL A 174 0.32 -5.48 -16.96
#